data_1edbb316bd8fa922c76edf7eac8bc1a6
#
_entry.id   1edbb316bd8fa922c76edf7eac8bc1a6
#
_cell.length_a   1.000
_cell.length_b   1.000
_cell.length_c   1.000
_cell.angle_alpha   90.00
_cell.angle_beta   90.00
_cell.angle_gamma   90.00
#
_symmetry.space_group_name_H-M   'P 1'
#
loop_
_entity.id
_entity.type
_entity.pdbx_description
1 polymer ?
#
loop_
_entity_poly.entity_id
_entity_poly.type
_entity_poly.pdbx_seq_one_letter_code
_entity_poly.pdbx_strand_id
1 'polypeptide(L)'
;ANGVPQPNPKTTFVKLERNPLDIANYIIEQKTTLVTGAGIGLDADDTESSLYKKVKSNWNNANLEYDISELSSTLKKETQVALIMFGKKNGEYGYKIASPNRGDKMIPIFDEETEDFIGFQRTFKLGEQEVTHLYYKDVNELPRLKVIKDNQEISDEALPYQNLPIIYWEQPENECANVADLIYALEDGMNT
;
A
#
# COMPACT_ATOMS: atom_id res chain seq x y z
N ALA A 1 -26.52 -62.26 34.35
CA ALA A 1 -25.28 -61.52 34.05
C ALA A 1 -25.62 -60.08 33.75
N ASN A 2 -25.43 -59.16 34.72
CA ASN A 2 -25.68 -57.75 34.57
C ASN A 2 -24.46 -57.10 33.92
N GLY A 3 -24.56 -56.79 32.62
CA GLY A 3 -23.57 -56.02 31.90
C GLY A 3 -23.52 -54.59 32.42
N VAL A 4 -22.46 -54.19 33.12
CA VAL A 4 -22.18 -52.82 33.52
C VAL A 4 -21.83 -52.06 32.21
N PRO A 5 -22.51 -50.94 31.88
CA PRO A 5 -22.15 -50.16 30.72
C PRO A 5 -20.77 -49.58 30.91
N GLN A 6 -19.86 -49.87 29.97
CA GLN A 6 -18.53 -49.21 29.94
C GLN A 6 -18.74 -47.70 29.69
N PRO A 7 -18.07 -46.84 30.43
CA PRO A 7 -18.13 -45.39 30.16
C PRO A 7 -17.54 -45.12 28.77
N ASN A 8 -18.29 -44.43 27.95
CA ASN A 8 -17.82 -43.91 26.67
C ASN A 8 -16.46 -43.18 26.86
N PRO A 9 -15.44 -43.47 26.10
CA PRO A 9 -14.21 -42.70 26.16
C PRO A 9 -14.57 -41.24 25.89
N LYS A 10 -14.26 -40.36 26.84
CA LYS A 10 -14.39 -38.92 26.65
C LYS A 10 -13.46 -38.54 25.50
N THR A 11 -14.01 -38.25 24.35
CA THR A 11 -13.26 -37.67 23.25
C THR A 11 -12.81 -36.28 23.70
N THR A 12 -11.56 -36.17 24.10
CA THR A 12 -10.97 -34.88 24.44
C THR A 12 -10.48 -34.27 23.12
N PHE A 13 -11.18 -33.25 22.65
CA PHE A 13 -10.71 -32.45 21.52
C PHE A 13 -9.53 -31.62 22.03
N VAL A 14 -8.33 -31.99 21.60
CA VAL A 14 -7.16 -31.15 21.80
C VAL A 14 -7.24 -30.05 20.73
N LYS A 15 -7.41 -28.82 21.16
CA LYS A 15 -7.27 -27.68 20.26
C LYS A 15 -5.81 -27.58 19.90
N LEU A 16 -5.44 -28.05 18.72
CA LEU A 16 -4.13 -27.82 18.16
C LEU A 16 -3.99 -26.33 17.92
N GLU A 17 -3.02 -25.69 18.60
CA GLU A 17 -2.62 -24.34 18.26
C GLU A 17 -2.02 -24.39 16.85
N ARG A 18 -2.72 -23.84 15.88
CA ARG A 18 -2.19 -23.67 14.53
C ARG A 18 -1.01 -22.69 14.64
N ASN A 19 0.16 -23.18 14.27
CA ASN A 19 1.30 -22.31 13.98
C ASN A 19 1.20 -21.98 12.48
N PRO A 20 0.63 -20.84 12.08
CA PRO A 20 0.50 -20.53 10.67
C PRO A 20 1.91 -20.32 10.12
N LEU A 21 2.34 -21.23 9.27
CA LEU A 21 3.46 -20.96 8.37
C LEU A 21 2.93 -20.00 7.32
N ASP A 22 3.23 -18.73 7.47
CA ASP A 22 2.75 -17.67 6.57
C ASP A 22 3.40 -17.78 5.18
N ILE A 23 3.03 -18.85 4.46
CA ILE A 23 3.57 -19.22 3.15
C ILE A 23 3.29 -18.10 2.13
N ALA A 24 2.12 -17.49 2.21
CA ALA A 24 1.76 -16.38 1.31
C ALA A 24 2.72 -15.21 1.48
N ASN A 25 2.97 -14.77 2.71
CA ASN A 25 3.94 -13.71 2.97
C ASN A 25 5.35 -14.10 2.52
N TYR A 26 5.77 -15.33 2.76
CA TYR A 26 7.08 -15.82 2.30
C TYR A 26 7.23 -15.72 0.77
N ILE A 27 6.22 -16.16 0.00
CA ILE A 27 6.21 -16.04 -1.47
C ILE A 27 6.31 -14.58 -1.90
N ILE A 28 5.52 -13.70 -1.29
CA ILE A 28 5.50 -12.27 -1.61
C ILE A 28 6.85 -11.62 -1.29
N GLU A 29 7.46 -11.94 -0.15
CA GLU A 29 8.77 -11.43 0.24
C GLU A 29 9.87 -11.89 -0.73
N GLN A 30 9.87 -13.17 -1.14
CA GLN A 30 10.82 -13.68 -2.14
C GLN A 30 10.66 -12.94 -3.48
N LYS A 31 9.43 -12.79 -3.98
CA LYS A 31 9.18 -12.05 -5.22
C LYS A 31 9.53 -10.56 -5.10
N THR A 32 9.29 -9.95 -3.96
CA THR A 32 9.70 -8.56 -3.71
C THR A 32 11.22 -8.44 -3.72
N THR A 33 11.92 -9.33 -3.03
CA THR A 33 13.38 -9.36 -2.99
C THR A 33 14.00 -9.58 -4.37
N LEU A 34 13.40 -10.39 -5.23
CA LEU A 34 13.87 -10.58 -6.60
C LEU A 34 13.80 -9.27 -7.43
N VAL A 35 12.80 -8.43 -7.17
CA VAL A 35 12.60 -7.17 -7.92
C VAL A 35 13.41 -6.03 -7.32
N THR A 36 13.49 -5.94 -5.98
CA THR A 36 14.04 -4.77 -5.28
C THR A 36 15.34 -5.05 -4.52
N GLY A 37 15.73 -6.33 -4.38
CA GLY A 37 16.84 -6.74 -3.52
C GLY A 37 18.23 -6.34 -4.02
N ALA A 38 18.37 -6.02 -5.31
CA ALA A 38 19.61 -5.43 -5.85
C ALA A 38 19.74 -3.92 -5.56
N GLY A 39 18.73 -3.32 -4.92
CA GLY A 39 18.58 -1.88 -4.75
C GLY A 39 18.00 -1.22 -6.00
N ILE A 40 17.37 -0.08 -5.80
CA ILE A 40 16.85 0.77 -6.89
C ILE A 40 17.59 2.07 -6.82
N GLY A 41 18.45 2.32 -7.82
CA GLY A 41 19.23 3.54 -7.93
C GLY A 41 18.59 4.56 -8.87
N LEU A 42 18.94 5.81 -8.66
CA LEU A 42 18.74 6.86 -9.66
C LEU A 42 19.96 6.92 -10.57
N ASP A 43 19.73 6.93 -11.87
CA ASP A 43 20.73 7.14 -12.88
C ASP A 43 20.40 8.36 -13.76
N ALA A 44 21.39 8.99 -14.35
CA ALA A 44 21.22 10.12 -15.26
C ALA A 44 22.45 10.24 -16.18
N ASP A 45 22.24 10.78 -17.39
CA ASP A 45 23.31 11.04 -18.34
C ASP A 45 24.36 12.03 -17.79
N ASP A 46 23.92 13.00 -16.97
CA ASP A 46 24.79 13.96 -16.27
C ASP A 46 24.58 13.89 -14.75
N THR A 47 25.40 13.07 -14.10
CA THR A 47 25.41 12.90 -12.64
C THR A 47 25.96 14.10 -11.89
N GLU A 48 26.65 15.03 -12.58
CA GLU A 48 27.21 16.25 -11.99
C GLU A 48 26.22 17.41 -12.00
N SER A 49 25.13 17.31 -12.73
CA SER A 49 24.11 18.37 -12.78
C SER A 49 23.56 18.70 -11.39
N SER A 50 23.27 19.98 -11.16
CA SER A 50 22.67 20.44 -9.90
C SER A 50 21.29 19.83 -9.66
N LEU A 51 20.54 19.56 -10.72
CA LEU A 51 19.24 18.91 -10.67
C LEU A 51 19.36 17.46 -10.17
N TYR A 52 20.26 16.67 -10.79
CA TYR A 52 20.49 15.29 -10.36
C TYR A 52 20.91 15.21 -8.89
N LYS A 53 21.88 16.05 -8.48
CA LYS A 53 22.34 16.10 -7.07
C LYS A 53 21.20 16.42 -6.10
N LYS A 54 20.31 17.33 -6.46
CA LYS A 54 19.15 17.69 -5.65
C LYS A 54 18.14 16.56 -5.57
N VAL A 55 17.83 15.92 -6.71
CA VAL A 55 16.89 14.77 -6.75
C VAL A 55 17.46 13.60 -5.95
N LYS A 56 18.74 13.27 -6.11
CA LYS A 56 19.43 12.19 -5.38
C LYS A 56 19.50 12.47 -3.88
N SER A 57 19.74 13.71 -3.48
CA SER A 57 19.69 14.11 -2.07
C SER A 57 18.30 13.91 -1.48
N ASN A 58 17.25 14.32 -2.18
CA ASN A 58 15.87 14.11 -1.74
C ASN A 58 15.51 12.62 -1.68
N TRP A 59 15.94 11.83 -2.66
CA TRP A 59 15.77 10.38 -2.69
C TRP A 59 16.35 9.72 -1.45
N ASN A 60 17.61 10.04 -1.13
CA ASN A 60 18.30 9.47 0.03
C ASN A 60 17.69 9.95 1.36
N ASN A 61 17.39 11.26 1.48
CA ASN A 61 16.81 11.84 2.68
C ASN A 61 15.40 11.32 2.98
N ALA A 62 14.66 10.94 1.94
CA ALA A 62 13.33 10.35 2.04
C ALA A 62 13.35 8.83 2.21
N ASN A 63 14.52 8.18 2.11
CA ASN A 63 14.70 6.73 2.19
C ASN A 63 13.85 5.96 1.16
N LEU A 64 13.70 6.53 -0.04
CA LEU A 64 12.82 6.00 -1.09
C LEU A 64 13.17 4.60 -1.56
N GLU A 65 14.43 4.20 -1.50
CA GLU A 65 14.87 2.85 -1.85
C GLU A 65 14.16 1.80 -0.98
N TYR A 66 14.06 2.06 0.32
CA TYR A 66 13.32 1.21 1.25
C TYR A 66 11.82 1.26 0.99
N ASP A 67 11.26 2.46 0.81
CA ASP A 67 9.84 2.68 0.59
C ASP A 67 9.34 2.00 -0.70
N ILE A 68 10.16 1.93 -1.76
CA ILE A 68 9.81 1.21 -3.00
C ILE A 68 9.68 -0.30 -2.76
N SER A 69 10.54 -0.87 -1.94
CA SER A 69 10.40 -2.27 -1.54
C SER A 69 9.10 -2.52 -0.77
N GLU A 70 8.77 -1.61 0.16
CA GLU A 70 7.50 -1.65 0.89
C GLU A 70 6.29 -1.47 -0.05
N LEU A 71 6.34 -0.52 -0.99
CA LEU A 71 5.31 -0.33 -2.02
C LEU A 71 5.07 -1.60 -2.84
N SER A 72 6.16 -2.25 -3.30
CA SER A 72 6.07 -3.49 -4.07
C SER A 72 5.44 -4.63 -3.27
N SER A 73 5.85 -4.81 -2.01
CA SER A 73 5.26 -5.82 -1.13
C SER A 73 3.79 -5.53 -0.84
N THR A 74 3.46 -4.27 -0.55
CA THR A 74 2.09 -3.83 -0.27
C THR A 74 1.17 -4.04 -1.47
N LEU A 75 1.60 -3.66 -2.67
CA LEU A 75 0.82 -3.87 -3.89
C LEU A 75 0.48 -5.35 -4.12
N LYS A 76 1.46 -6.25 -3.92
CA LYS A 76 1.26 -7.70 -4.07
C LYS A 76 0.28 -8.28 -3.05
N LYS A 77 0.23 -7.72 -1.85
CA LYS A 77 -0.68 -8.16 -0.77
C LYS A 77 -2.08 -7.59 -0.91
N GLU A 78 -2.18 -6.31 -1.25
CA GLU A 78 -3.38 -5.50 -1.04
C GLU A 78 -4.04 -5.01 -2.32
N THR A 79 -3.40 -5.30 -3.47
CA THR A 79 -3.86 -4.92 -4.81
C THR A 79 -3.83 -3.43 -5.13
N GLN A 80 -3.73 -2.57 -4.12
CA GLN A 80 -3.71 -1.11 -4.29
C GLN A 80 -2.65 -0.48 -3.40
N VAL A 81 -1.93 0.50 -3.92
CA VAL A 81 -1.00 1.32 -3.15
C VAL A 81 -0.80 2.68 -3.82
N ALA A 82 -0.61 3.71 -3.03
CA ALA A 82 -0.28 5.04 -3.54
C ALA A 82 0.92 5.62 -2.80
N LEU A 83 1.81 6.28 -3.55
CA LEU A 83 2.86 7.14 -3.03
C LEU A 83 2.44 8.59 -3.20
N ILE A 84 2.29 9.30 -2.09
CA ILE A 84 1.84 10.70 -2.05
C ILE A 84 3.03 11.56 -1.65
N MET A 85 3.43 12.49 -2.52
CA MET A 85 4.49 13.46 -2.23
C MET A 85 3.93 14.70 -1.56
N PHE A 86 4.71 15.30 -0.66
CA PHE A 86 4.40 16.58 -0.04
C PHE A 86 5.66 17.39 0.25
N GLY A 87 5.53 18.71 0.25
CA GLY A 87 6.61 19.60 0.65
C GLY A 87 6.70 19.70 2.17
N LYS A 88 7.92 19.62 2.71
CA LYS A 88 8.22 19.91 4.12
C LYS A 88 8.52 21.40 4.31
N LYS A 89 8.36 21.88 5.54
CA LYS A 89 8.62 23.30 5.89
C LYS A 89 10.07 23.76 5.65
N ASN A 90 11.02 22.83 5.63
CA ASN A 90 12.43 23.09 5.34
C ASN A 90 12.78 23.10 3.85
N GLY A 91 11.79 23.00 2.97
CA GLY A 91 11.98 22.98 1.52
C GLY A 91 12.36 21.62 0.94
N GLU A 92 12.44 20.57 1.77
CA GLU A 92 12.59 19.19 1.31
C GLU A 92 11.26 18.58 0.91
N TYR A 93 11.31 17.47 0.20
CA TYR A 93 10.14 16.65 -0.09
C TYR A 93 10.03 15.50 0.91
N GLY A 94 8.81 15.17 1.27
CA GLY A 94 8.45 13.97 1.99
C GLY A 94 7.53 13.10 1.15
N TYR A 95 7.39 11.86 1.56
CA TYR A 95 6.53 10.88 0.91
C TYR A 95 5.69 10.17 1.96
N LYS A 96 4.53 9.73 1.55
CA LYS A 96 3.63 8.95 2.38
C LYS A 96 3.07 7.81 1.55
N ILE A 97 3.14 6.61 2.07
CA ILE A 97 2.48 5.44 1.48
C ILE A 97 1.05 5.39 2.02
N ALA A 98 0.10 5.27 1.12
CA ALA A 98 -1.29 4.98 1.43
C ALA A 98 -1.65 3.59 0.93
N SER A 99 -2.37 2.81 1.73
CA SER A 99 -2.81 1.46 1.39
C SER A 99 -4.01 1.04 2.22
N PRO A 100 -4.81 0.06 1.77
CA PRO A 100 -5.95 -0.47 2.52
C PRO A 100 -5.58 -0.97 3.92
N ASN A 101 -4.44 -1.66 4.08
CA ASN A 101 -3.96 -2.17 5.36
C ASN A 101 -3.62 -1.06 6.39
N ARG A 102 -3.27 0.11 5.90
CA ARG A 102 -3.09 1.31 6.74
C ARG A 102 -4.40 2.00 7.08
N GLY A 103 -5.54 1.43 6.65
CA GLY A 103 -6.88 1.98 6.86
C GLY A 103 -7.27 3.06 5.86
N ASP A 104 -6.52 3.18 4.76
CA ASP A 104 -6.83 4.14 3.70
C ASP A 104 -7.87 3.55 2.73
N LYS A 105 -8.91 4.32 2.42
CA LYS A 105 -9.77 4.07 1.27
C LYS A 105 -9.30 4.96 0.14
N MET A 106 -8.95 4.37 -0.98
CA MET A 106 -8.37 5.06 -2.12
C MET A 106 -9.28 4.92 -3.33
N ILE A 107 -9.51 6.02 -4.03
CA ILE A 107 -10.30 6.07 -5.27
C ILE A 107 -9.51 6.90 -6.28
N PRO A 108 -8.90 6.26 -7.28
CA PRO A 108 -8.33 6.97 -8.41
C PRO A 108 -9.47 7.54 -9.28
N ILE A 109 -9.24 8.70 -9.87
CA ILE A 109 -10.19 9.35 -10.77
C ILE A 109 -9.50 9.50 -12.11
N PHE A 110 -10.09 8.88 -13.13
CA PHE A 110 -9.62 8.92 -14.51
C PHE A 110 -10.62 9.69 -15.38
N ASP A 111 -10.12 10.33 -16.38
CA ASP A 111 -10.96 10.93 -17.43
C ASP A 111 -11.62 9.80 -18.24
N GLU A 112 -12.92 9.92 -18.51
CA GLU A 112 -13.69 8.87 -19.20
C GLU A 112 -13.32 8.70 -20.68
N GLU A 113 -12.77 9.75 -21.32
CA GLU A 113 -12.44 9.73 -22.75
C GLU A 113 -10.97 9.40 -23.00
N THR A 114 -10.07 9.94 -22.17
CA THR A 114 -8.61 9.80 -22.38
C THR A 114 -7.96 8.76 -21.49
N GLU A 115 -8.67 8.26 -20.48
CA GLU A 115 -8.13 7.38 -19.42
C GLU A 115 -6.97 8.04 -18.62
N ASP A 116 -6.79 9.35 -18.75
CA ASP A 116 -5.77 10.07 -18.00
C ASP A 116 -6.11 10.13 -16.50
N PHE A 117 -5.08 10.01 -15.66
CA PHE A 117 -5.21 10.16 -14.23
C PHE A 117 -5.39 11.65 -13.86
N ILE A 118 -6.62 12.05 -13.55
CA ILE A 118 -7.01 13.44 -13.30
C ILE A 118 -7.28 13.76 -11.83
N GLY A 119 -7.39 12.77 -10.97
CA GLY A 119 -7.65 12.98 -9.55
C GLY A 119 -7.43 11.75 -8.70
N PHE A 120 -7.44 11.97 -7.38
CA PHE A 120 -7.28 10.92 -6.41
C PHE A 120 -7.95 11.29 -5.10
N GLN A 121 -8.80 10.42 -4.60
CA GLN A 121 -9.39 10.56 -3.30
C GLN A 121 -8.78 9.56 -2.33
N ARG A 122 -8.38 10.05 -1.16
CA ARG A 122 -7.94 9.25 -0.03
C ARG A 122 -8.77 9.58 1.20
N THR A 123 -9.44 8.58 1.78
CA THR A 123 -10.17 8.71 3.04
C THR A 123 -9.50 7.86 4.11
N PHE A 124 -9.23 8.44 5.27
CA PHE A 124 -8.55 7.79 6.38
C PHE A 124 -9.06 8.32 7.73
N LYS A 125 -8.74 7.62 8.80
CA LYS A 125 -9.09 8.07 10.16
C LYS A 125 -7.92 8.82 10.80
N LEU A 126 -8.24 9.97 11.41
CA LEU A 126 -7.33 10.73 12.27
C LEU A 126 -7.94 10.75 13.69
N GLY A 127 -7.56 9.79 14.53
CA GLY A 127 -8.29 9.51 15.75
C GLY A 127 -9.68 8.96 15.45
N GLU A 128 -10.72 9.60 15.96
CA GLU A 128 -12.11 9.22 15.70
C GLU A 128 -12.72 9.92 14.46
N GLN A 129 -12.03 10.91 13.92
CA GLN A 129 -12.51 11.70 12.78
C GLN A 129 -12.17 11.04 11.46
N GLU A 130 -13.13 11.03 10.53
CA GLU A 130 -12.90 10.66 9.15
C GLU A 130 -12.42 11.90 8.36
N VAL A 131 -11.29 11.75 7.69
CA VAL A 131 -10.67 12.79 6.88
C VAL A 131 -10.55 12.30 5.45
N THR A 132 -11.04 13.11 4.51
CA THR A 132 -10.89 12.87 3.08
C THR A 132 -10.02 13.94 2.47
N HIS A 133 -8.98 13.51 1.78
CA HIS A 133 -8.14 14.33 0.91
C HIS A 133 -8.54 14.04 -0.53
N LEU A 134 -9.01 15.05 -1.24
CA LEU A 134 -9.30 14.99 -2.67
C LEU A 134 -8.26 15.83 -3.41
N TYR A 135 -7.40 15.14 -4.15
CA TYR A 135 -6.44 15.73 -5.07
C TYR A 135 -7.08 15.77 -6.45
N TYR A 136 -7.08 16.91 -7.09
CA TYR A 136 -7.70 17.08 -8.40
C TYR A 136 -7.04 18.21 -9.18
N LYS A 137 -7.27 18.26 -10.49
CA LYS A 137 -6.89 19.41 -11.32
C LYS A 137 -8.09 20.34 -11.48
N ASP A 138 -7.86 21.64 -11.35
CA ASP A 138 -8.90 22.63 -11.60
C ASP A 138 -9.09 22.88 -13.11
N VAL A 139 -9.95 23.82 -13.45
CA VAL A 139 -10.26 24.20 -14.85
C VAL A 139 -9.06 24.74 -15.63
N ASN A 140 -7.97 25.12 -14.95
CA ASN A 140 -6.72 25.56 -15.54
C ASN A 140 -5.63 24.47 -15.50
N GLU A 141 -6.00 23.22 -15.28
CA GLU A 141 -5.09 22.06 -15.12
C GLU A 141 -4.13 22.18 -13.93
N LEU A 142 -4.40 23.06 -12.97
CA LEU A 142 -3.55 23.24 -11.79
C LEU A 142 -3.95 22.26 -10.67
N PRO A 143 -2.98 21.56 -10.07
CA PRO A 143 -3.23 20.64 -8.96
C PRO A 143 -3.76 21.36 -7.73
N ARG A 144 -4.80 20.82 -7.13
CA ARG A 144 -5.41 21.30 -5.89
C ARG A 144 -5.59 20.15 -4.89
N LEU A 145 -5.62 20.52 -3.61
CA LEU A 145 -5.97 19.62 -2.51
C LEU A 145 -7.18 20.20 -1.76
N LYS A 146 -8.27 19.45 -1.77
CA LYS A 146 -9.44 19.70 -0.95
C LYS A 146 -9.41 18.76 0.26
N VAL A 147 -9.57 19.32 1.46
CA VAL A 147 -9.63 18.57 2.72
C VAL A 147 -11.06 18.64 3.26
N ILE A 148 -11.63 17.45 3.50
CA ILE A 148 -12.99 17.29 4.04
C ILE A 148 -12.88 16.50 5.34
N LYS A 149 -13.53 16.96 6.40
CA LYS A 149 -13.65 16.26 7.69
C LYS A 149 -15.13 16.14 8.05
N ASP A 150 -15.53 14.94 8.44
CA ASP A 150 -16.90 14.65 8.86
C ASP A 150 -17.95 15.25 7.89
N ASN A 151 -17.71 15.10 6.58
CA ASN A 151 -18.50 15.65 5.46
C ASN A 151 -18.52 17.20 5.35
N GLN A 152 -17.64 17.91 6.05
CA GLN A 152 -17.48 19.36 5.91
C GLN A 152 -16.16 19.70 5.22
N GLU A 153 -16.23 20.56 4.20
CA GLU A 153 -15.04 21.10 3.55
C GLU A 153 -14.30 22.02 4.53
N ILE A 154 -13.04 21.72 4.78
CA ILE A 154 -12.16 22.48 5.68
C ILE A 154 -11.25 23.42 4.89
N SER A 155 -10.70 22.95 3.78
CA SER A 155 -9.85 23.75 2.89
C SER A 155 -9.89 23.24 1.46
N ASP A 156 -9.56 24.13 0.52
CA ASP A 156 -9.34 23.84 -0.88
C ASP A 156 -8.20 24.74 -1.37
N GLU A 157 -7.01 24.18 -1.50
CA GLU A 157 -5.77 24.93 -1.73
C GLU A 157 -5.08 24.50 -3.01
N ALA A 158 -4.51 25.45 -3.74
CA ALA A 158 -3.65 25.17 -4.88
C ALA A 158 -2.33 24.54 -4.38
N LEU A 159 -1.89 23.49 -5.05
CA LEU A 159 -0.62 22.85 -4.76
C LEU A 159 0.51 23.48 -5.59
N PRO A 160 1.73 23.62 -5.04
CA PRO A 160 2.88 24.22 -5.73
C PRO A 160 3.55 23.24 -6.70
N TYR A 161 2.78 22.42 -7.41
CA TYR A 161 3.25 21.40 -8.32
C TYR A 161 2.64 21.62 -9.71
N GLN A 162 3.30 21.09 -10.75
CA GLN A 162 2.76 21.09 -12.11
C GLN A 162 1.79 19.92 -12.35
N ASN A 163 1.98 18.82 -11.65
CA ASN A 163 1.16 17.64 -11.74
C ASN A 163 0.67 17.20 -10.36
N LEU A 164 -0.31 16.32 -10.32
CA LEU A 164 -0.76 15.71 -9.07
C LEU A 164 0.43 14.98 -8.40
N PRO A 165 0.70 15.25 -7.11
CA PRO A 165 1.84 14.70 -6.41
C PRO A 165 1.59 13.26 -5.92
N ILE A 166 1.03 12.43 -6.79
CA ILE A 166 0.58 11.09 -6.47
C ILE A 166 0.99 10.12 -7.57
N ILE A 167 1.54 8.99 -7.18
CA ILE A 167 1.72 7.83 -8.03
C ILE A 167 0.86 6.72 -7.45
N TYR A 168 -0.07 6.21 -8.23
CA TYR A 168 -0.99 5.16 -7.83
C TYR A 168 -0.73 3.90 -8.63
N TRP A 169 -0.78 2.76 -7.96
CA TRP A 169 -0.67 1.44 -8.58
C TRP A 169 -1.83 0.57 -8.12
N GLU A 170 -2.32 -0.21 -9.06
CA GLU A 170 -3.38 -1.19 -8.85
C GLU A 170 -3.09 -2.45 -9.65
N GLN A 171 -3.50 -3.59 -9.10
CA GLN A 171 -3.51 -4.88 -9.79
C GLN A 171 -4.86 -5.57 -9.55
N PRO A 172 -5.35 -6.40 -10.49
CA PRO A 172 -6.69 -6.95 -10.42
C PRO A 172 -6.90 -7.89 -9.22
N GLU A 173 -5.85 -8.57 -8.78
CA GLU A 173 -5.90 -9.53 -7.66
C GLU A 173 -4.56 -9.60 -6.93
N ASN A 174 -4.55 -10.09 -5.70
CA ASN A 174 -3.31 -10.26 -4.95
C ASN A 174 -2.46 -11.40 -5.54
N GLU A 175 -1.16 -11.36 -5.29
CA GLU A 175 -0.17 -12.27 -5.90
C GLU A 175 -0.43 -13.75 -5.63
N CYS A 176 -1.11 -14.08 -4.53
CA CYS A 176 -1.38 -15.46 -4.13
C CYS A 176 -2.84 -15.88 -4.37
N ALA A 177 -3.70 -15.04 -4.98
CA ALA A 177 -5.12 -15.33 -5.16
C ALA A 177 -5.36 -16.67 -5.86
N ASN A 178 -4.65 -16.91 -6.96
CA ASN A 178 -4.82 -18.12 -7.78
C ASN A 178 -4.30 -19.42 -7.15
N VAL A 179 -3.54 -19.32 -6.06
CA VAL A 179 -2.95 -20.48 -5.35
C VAL A 179 -3.36 -20.53 -3.87
N ALA A 180 -4.32 -19.70 -3.47
CA ALA A 180 -4.75 -19.59 -2.09
C ALA A 180 -5.21 -20.94 -1.50
N ASP A 181 -6.05 -21.70 -2.23
CA ASP A 181 -6.53 -23.01 -1.78
C ASP A 181 -5.38 -24.01 -1.60
N LEU A 182 -4.37 -23.98 -2.47
CA LEU A 182 -3.19 -24.83 -2.35
C LEU A 182 -2.35 -24.44 -1.13
N ILE A 183 -2.19 -23.14 -0.86
CA ILE A 183 -1.47 -22.65 0.32
C ILE A 183 -2.19 -23.11 1.60
N TYR A 184 -3.50 -22.97 1.68
CA TYR A 184 -4.30 -23.46 2.81
C TYR A 184 -4.19 -24.96 3.00
N ALA A 185 -4.22 -25.75 1.91
CA ALA A 185 -4.07 -27.19 1.98
C ALA A 185 -2.67 -27.60 2.48
N LEU A 186 -1.62 -26.88 2.08
CA LEU A 186 -0.25 -27.11 2.55
C LEU A 186 -0.11 -26.75 4.04
N GLU A 187 -0.65 -25.62 4.47
CA GLU A 187 -0.64 -25.18 5.88
C GLU A 187 -1.39 -26.17 6.78
N ASP A 188 -2.56 -26.67 6.35
CA ASP A 188 -3.31 -27.71 7.07
C ASP A 188 -2.54 -29.03 7.11
N GLY A 189 -1.89 -29.45 6.02
CA GLY A 189 -1.10 -30.68 5.98
C GLY A 189 0.17 -30.66 6.83
N MET A 190 0.76 -29.48 7.06
CA MET A 190 1.94 -29.34 7.94
C MET A 190 1.57 -29.22 9.42
N ASN A 191 0.32 -28.98 9.75
CA ASN A 191 -0.20 -28.87 11.12
C ASN A 191 -0.84 -30.19 11.63
N THR A 192 -0.82 -31.26 10.84
CA THR A 192 -1.26 -32.61 11.21
C THR A 192 -0.09 -33.50 11.61
#